data_1fe67add2c0c8d3201c1e07c6078430a
#
_entry.id   1fe67add2c0c8d3201c1e07c6078430a
#
_cell.length_a   1.000
_cell.length_b   1.000
_cell.length_c   1.000
_cell.angle_alpha   90.00
_cell.angle_beta   90.00
_cell.angle_gamma   90.00
#
_symmetry.space_group_name_H-M   'P 1'
#
loop_
_entity.id
_entity.type
_entity.pdbx_description
1 polymer ?
#
loop_
_entity_poly.entity_id
_entity_poly.type
_entity_poly.pdbx_seq_one_letter_code
_entity_poly.pdbx_strand_id
1 'polypeptide(L)'
;MAVRGLKTIYVALKDASGQTLMGKDGLSESGVYEIDTNKANGNLGSRTANISNLAGSTTKVSGNNQVVDVEVGDAAPTVTIDSNAINPTVMQKLLGREQSASGAWIPKDGVTESALIIETQERVTGQRVWFAFGRGIMTQSSQNVQTDTDTAKTPEDDNLTFTAEGYQPWNNKTFATYYEGDAKTNIANVFKDVFPGSSFTPAGATTQGGAGAPKPGGSAGGSASQPGGH
;
A
#
# COMPACT_ATOMS: atom_id res chain seq x y z
N MET A 1 11.05 -6.92 -14.83
CA MET A 1 10.25 -7.80 -13.94
C MET A 1 8.86 -7.96 -14.54
N ALA A 2 8.36 -9.17 -14.65
CA ALA A 2 7.00 -9.44 -15.12
C ALA A 2 6.14 -9.80 -13.91
N VAL A 3 5.05 -9.04 -13.69
CA VAL A 3 4.10 -9.29 -12.61
C VAL A 3 2.79 -9.86 -13.16
N ARG A 4 2.01 -10.54 -12.32
CA ARG A 4 0.74 -11.14 -12.67
C ARG A 4 -0.31 -10.90 -11.58
N GLY A 5 -1.41 -10.31 -11.98
CA GLY A 5 -2.59 -10.12 -11.15
C GLY A 5 -2.40 -9.02 -10.09
N LEU A 6 -3.34 -8.12 -10.03
CA LEU A 6 -3.54 -7.22 -8.91
C LEU A 6 -4.17 -8.01 -7.77
N LYS A 7 -3.55 -8.02 -6.60
CA LYS A 7 -4.07 -8.74 -5.43
C LYS A 7 -4.92 -7.82 -4.57
N THR A 8 -4.30 -6.76 -4.09
CA THR A 8 -4.93 -5.82 -3.17
C THR A 8 -4.24 -4.47 -3.25
N ILE A 9 -4.98 -3.44 -2.97
CA ILE A 9 -4.47 -2.07 -2.80
C ILE A 9 -4.71 -1.67 -1.36
N TYR A 10 -3.65 -1.22 -0.68
CA TYR A 10 -3.69 -0.69 0.68
C TYR A 10 -3.50 0.81 0.61
N VAL A 11 -4.35 1.55 1.31
CA VAL A 11 -4.30 3.02 1.37
C VAL A 11 -4.41 3.50 2.81
N ALA A 12 -3.78 4.62 3.10
CA ALA A 12 -3.92 5.29 4.39
C ALA A 12 -3.81 6.80 4.22
N LEU A 13 -4.47 7.55 5.10
CA LEU A 13 -4.26 9.00 5.22
C LEU A 13 -3.07 9.27 6.12
N LYS A 14 -2.38 10.37 5.83
CA LYS A 14 -1.26 10.84 6.64
C LYS A 14 -1.52 12.21 7.23
N ASP A 15 -0.95 12.44 8.40
CA ASP A 15 -0.89 13.77 8.99
C ASP A 15 0.33 14.56 8.48
N ALA A 16 0.44 15.81 8.87
CA ALA A 16 1.53 16.70 8.49
C ALA A 16 2.92 16.22 8.98
N SER A 17 2.98 15.31 9.95
CA SER A 17 4.22 14.67 10.42
C SER A 17 4.57 13.38 9.67
N GLY A 18 3.72 12.98 8.71
CA GLY A 18 3.86 11.75 7.93
C GLY A 18 3.41 10.49 8.65
N GLN A 19 2.76 10.61 9.83
CA GLN A 19 2.19 9.47 10.54
C GLN A 19 0.83 9.09 9.95
N THR A 20 0.47 7.82 10.06
CA THR A 20 -0.81 7.31 9.59
C THR A 20 -1.93 7.71 10.54
N LEU A 21 -2.97 8.34 10.00
CA LEU A 21 -4.19 8.67 10.72
C LEU A 21 -5.01 7.39 10.97
N MET A 22 -5.48 7.20 12.20
CA MET A 22 -6.24 6.03 12.62
C MET A 22 -7.63 6.41 13.13
N GLY A 23 -8.52 5.42 13.21
CA GLY A 23 -9.87 5.57 13.76
C GLY A 23 -10.70 6.61 12.99
N LYS A 24 -11.33 7.51 13.70
CA LYS A 24 -12.25 8.51 13.13
C LYS A 24 -11.61 9.42 12.08
N ASP A 25 -10.36 9.80 12.28
CA ASP A 25 -9.63 10.72 11.40
C ASP A 25 -8.95 9.95 10.24
N GLY A 26 -8.78 8.64 10.39
CA GLY A 26 -8.23 7.74 9.38
C GLY A 26 -9.28 7.11 8.48
N LEU A 27 -8.84 6.14 7.69
CA LEU A 27 -9.69 5.35 6.80
C LEU A 27 -10.28 4.12 7.49
N SER A 28 -9.63 3.65 8.57
CA SER A 28 -10.03 2.49 9.37
C SER A 28 -9.54 2.65 10.81
N GLU A 29 -9.97 1.78 11.70
CA GLU A 29 -9.49 1.75 13.09
C GLU A 29 -7.99 1.50 13.17
N SER A 30 -7.44 0.70 12.26
CA SER A 30 -5.97 0.42 12.18
C SER A 30 -5.19 1.48 11.40
N GLY A 31 -5.87 2.42 10.76
CA GLY A 31 -5.30 3.45 9.90
C GLY A 31 -5.18 3.06 8.43
N VAL A 32 -4.90 1.79 8.13
CA VAL A 32 -4.78 1.28 6.77
C VAL A 32 -6.10 0.69 6.31
N TYR A 33 -6.55 1.05 5.14
CA TYR A 33 -7.73 0.50 4.48
C TYR A 33 -7.31 -0.40 3.32
N GLU A 34 -7.94 -1.56 3.24
CA GLU A 34 -7.73 -2.53 2.17
C GLU A 34 -8.88 -2.42 1.17
N ILE A 35 -8.55 -2.08 -0.09
CA ILE A 35 -9.52 -2.08 -1.18
C ILE A 35 -9.64 -3.52 -1.69
N ASP A 36 -10.43 -4.30 -0.99
CA ASP A 36 -10.67 -5.72 -1.22
C ASP A 36 -11.94 -5.99 -2.05
N THR A 37 -12.38 -7.24 -2.11
CA THR A 37 -13.63 -7.64 -2.78
C THR A 37 -14.78 -7.86 -1.80
N ASN A 38 -14.64 -7.42 -0.54
CA ASN A 38 -15.62 -7.66 0.50
C ASN A 38 -16.78 -6.67 0.39
N LYS A 39 -17.91 -7.16 -0.11
CA LYS A 39 -19.13 -6.37 -0.25
C LYS A 39 -19.66 -5.81 1.06
N ALA A 40 -19.42 -6.48 2.19
CA ALA A 40 -19.84 -5.99 3.51
C ALA A 40 -19.09 -4.72 3.90
N ASN A 41 -17.87 -4.51 3.37
CA ASN A 41 -17.08 -3.29 3.52
C ASN A 41 -17.44 -2.22 2.47
N GLY A 42 -18.36 -2.50 1.55
CA GLY A 42 -18.72 -1.60 0.46
C GLY A 42 -17.76 -1.64 -0.73
N ASN A 43 -16.93 -2.69 -0.84
CA ASN A 43 -15.95 -2.86 -1.92
C ASN A 43 -16.41 -3.94 -2.93
N LEU A 44 -15.99 -3.76 -4.18
CA LEU A 44 -16.13 -4.77 -5.24
C LEU A 44 -14.79 -5.10 -5.92
N GLY A 45 -13.67 -4.67 -5.32
CA GLY A 45 -12.33 -4.90 -5.80
C GLY A 45 -11.88 -3.94 -6.90
N SER A 46 -10.58 -3.89 -7.10
CA SER A 46 -9.93 -3.09 -8.14
C SER A 46 -9.64 -3.94 -9.36
N ARG A 47 -9.85 -3.36 -10.54
CA ARG A 47 -9.60 -3.99 -11.86
C ARG A 47 -8.18 -3.77 -12.30
N THR A 48 -7.72 -2.53 -12.19
CA THR A 48 -6.37 -2.14 -12.60
C THR A 48 -5.74 -1.15 -11.62
N ALA A 49 -4.42 -1.19 -11.55
CA ALA A 49 -3.58 -0.17 -10.95
C ALA A 49 -2.39 0.06 -11.89
N ASN A 50 -2.49 1.09 -12.71
CA ASN A 50 -1.46 1.40 -13.71
C ASN A 50 -0.47 2.41 -13.16
N ILE A 51 0.79 1.98 -13.04
CA ILE A 51 1.89 2.82 -12.53
C ILE A 51 2.65 3.37 -13.74
N SER A 52 2.72 4.69 -13.85
CA SER A 52 3.44 5.41 -14.90
C SER A 52 4.54 6.30 -14.32
N ASN A 53 5.41 6.82 -15.17
CA ASN A 53 6.48 7.75 -14.81
C ASN A 53 7.46 7.23 -13.74
N LEU A 54 7.76 5.93 -13.76
CA LEU A 54 8.75 5.29 -12.86
C LEU A 54 10.20 5.71 -13.14
N ALA A 55 10.48 6.30 -14.30
CA ALA A 55 11.77 6.86 -14.66
C ALA A 55 11.68 8.38 -14.75
N GLY A 56 12.71 9.06 -14.29
CA GLY A 56 12.86 10.49 -14.53
C GLY A 56 13.08 10.80 -16.02
N SER A 57 12.82 12.04 -16.42
CA SER A 57 13.14 12.51 -17.76
C SER A 57 14.65 12.55 -17.97
N THR A 58 15.09 12.17 -19.16
CA THR A 58 16.51 12.29 -19.54
C THR A 58 16.73 13.55 -20.37
N THR A 59 17.69 14.37 -19.96
CA THR A 59 18.12 15.57 -20.71
C THR A 59 19.53 15.35 -21.23
N LYS A 60 19.71 15.52 -22.53
CA LYS A 60 21.03 15.43 -23.16
C LYS A 60 21.68 16.81 -23.17
N VAL A 61 22.88 16.89 -22.62
CA VAL A 61 23.71 18.10 -22.67
C VAL A 61 24.61 17.98 -23.88
N SER A 62 24.53 18.97 -24.78
CA SER A 62 25.33 18.99 -26.01
C SER A 62 26.44 20.04 -25.92
N GLY A 63 27.65 19.68 -26.37
CA GLY A 63 28.80 20.56 -26.53
C GLY A 63 29.56 20.21 -27.82
N ASN A 64 30.02 21.23 -28.57
CA ASN A 64 30.77 21.06 -29.82
C ASN A 64 30.12 20.08 -30.83
N ASN A 65 28.78 20.18 -31.00
CA ASN A 65 27.95 19.31 -31.86
C ASN A 65 27.95 17.81 -31.45
N GLN A 66 28.28 17.52 -30.22
CA GLN A 66 28.22 16.15 -29.66
C GLN A 66 27.45 16.14 -28.34
N VAL A 67 26.84 15.01 -28.01
CA VAL A 67 26.28 14.81 -26.66
C VAL A 67 27.44 14.52 -25.72
N VAL A 68 27.66 15.43 -24.76
CA VAL A 68 28.79 15.36 -23.81
C VAL A 68 28.35 14.81 -22.45
N ASP A 69 27.03 14.87 -22.13
CA ASP A 69 26.50 14.36 -20.88
C ASP A 69 25.00 14.01 -21.03
N VAL A 70 24.50 13.18 -20.11
CA VAL A 70 23.08 12.82 -20.01
C VAL A 70 22.66 12.91 -18.56
N GLU A 71 21.82 13.89 -18.25
CA GLU A 71 21.22 14.05 -16.94
C GLU A 71 19.91 13.29 -16.85
N VAL A 72 19.66 12.64 -15.71
CA VAL A 72 18.39 11.94 -15.41
C VAL A 72 17.70 12.63 -14.25
N GLY A 73 16.51 13.16 -14.49
CA GLY A 73 15.67 13.77 -13.47
C GLY A 73 15.11 12.73 -12.49
N ASP A 74 14.52 13.20 -11.39
CA ASP A 74 13.83 12.32 -10.45
C ASP A 74 12.53 11.75 -11.03
N ALA A 75 12.20 10.54 -10.63
CA ALA A 75 10.94 9.90 -10.99
C ALA A 75 9.76 10.65 -10.34
N ALA A 76 8.67 10.80 -11.07
CA ALA A 76 7.41 11.37 -10.59
C ALA A 76 6.26 10.40 -10.87
N PRO A 77 6.17 9.27 -10.15
CA PRO A 77 5.19 8.24 -10.41
C PRO A 77 3.76 8.72 -10.22
N THR A 78 2.90 8.23 -11.10
CA THR A 78 1.46 8.42 -11.01
C THR A 78 0.81 7.04 -11.10
N VAL A 79 -0.15 6.77 -10.23
CA VAL A 79 -0.90 5.51 -10.22
C VAL A 79 -2.36 5.79 -10.55
N THR A 80 -2.83 5.26 -11.68
CA THR A 80 -4.26 5.29 -12.01
C THR A 80 -4.90 3.99 -11.53
N ILE A 81 -5.87 4.11 -10.64
CA ILE A 81 -6.62 3.01 -10.06
C ILE A 81 -8.02 3.01 -10.65
N ASP A 82 -8.44 1.85 -11.15
CA ASP A 82 -9.78 1.59 -11.66
C ASP A 82 -10.39 0.48 -10.79
N SER A 83 -11.45 0.80 -10.08
CA SER A 83 -12.12 -0.10 -9.13
C SER A 83 -13.60 -0.20 -9.44
N ASN A 84 -14.16 -1.42 -9.35
CA ASN A 84 -15.59 -1.64 -9.57
C ASN A 84 -16.47 -0.89 -8.54
N ALA A 85 -16.00 -0.80 -7.30
CA ALA A 85 -16.53 0.08 -6.26
C ALA A 85 -15.56 0.15 -5.08
N ILE A 86 -15.46 1.33 -4.48
CA ILE A 86 -14.75 1.60 -3.22
C ILE A 86 -15.80 2.11 -2.22
N ASN A 87 -15.64 1.77 -0.93
CA ASN A 87 -16.50 2.30 0.12
C ASN A 87 -16.63 3.83 -0.01
N PRO A 88 -17.85 4.36 -0.14
CA PRO A 88 -18.05 5.79 -0.42
C PRO A 88 -17.42 6.71 0.65
N THR A 89 -17.48 6.33 1.93
CA THR A 89 -16.88 7.11 3.02
C THR A 89 -15.35 7.17 2.90
N VAL A 90 -14.74 6.02 2.59
CA VAL A 90 -13.28 5.93 2.37
C VAL A 90 -12.86 6.77 1.17
N MET A 91 -13.61 6.65 0.07
CA MET A 91 -13.35 7.42 -1.14
C MET A 91 -13.41 8.92 -0.89
N GLN A 92 -14.45 9.40 -0.19
CA GLN A 92 -14.58 10.84 0.13
C GLN A 92 -13.43 11.35 1.01
N LYS A 93 -13.02 10.57 2.02
CA LYS A 93 -11.88 10.90 2.87
C LYS A 93 -10.56 10.93 2.09
N LEU A 94 -10.32 9.95 1.21
CA LEU A 94 -9.14 9.93 0.34
C LEU A 94 -9.05 11.16 -0.56
N LEU A 95 -10.20 11.66 -1.01
CA LEU A 95 -10.31 12.88 -1.83
C LEU A 95 -10.25 14.19 -0.99
N GLY A 96 -9.95 14.09 0.30
CA GLY A 96 -9.86 15.26 1.16
C GLY A 96 -11.19 15.97 1.40
N ARG A 97 -12.29 15.22 1.47
CA ARG A 97 -13.62 15.76 1.75
C ARG A 97 -14.01 15.45 3.19
N GLU A 98 -14.76 16.35 3.80
CA GLU A 98 -15.33 16.16 5.14
C GLU A 98 -16.86 16.21 5.10
N GLN A 99 -17.49 15.48 6.01
CA GLN A 99 -18.93 15.41 6.08
C GLN A 99 -19.49 16.58 6.93
N SER A 100 -20.37 17.39 6.34
CA SER A 100 -21.09 18.45 7.02
C SER A 100 -22.15 17.89 7.98
N ALA A 101 -22.67 18.73 8.85
CA ALA A 101 -23.77 18.37 9.75
C ALA A 101 -25.05 17.91 9.02
N SER A 102 -25.24 18.32 7.77
CA SER A 102 -26.36 17.88 6.91
C SER A 102 -26.09 16.57 6.16
N GLY A 103 -24.91 15.97 6.34
CA GLY A 103 -24.51 14.74 5.67
C GLY A 103 -23.84 14.93 4.29
N ALA A 104 -23.72 16.18 3.81
CA ALA A 104 -23.04 16.45 2.54
C ALA A 104 -21.51 16.31 2.67
N TRP A 105 -20.86 15.71 1.69
CA TRP A 105 -19.40 15.68 1.61
C TRP A 105 -18.88 16.90 0.83
N ILE A 106 -18.09 17.71 1.49
CA ILE A 106 -17.61 19.00 0.98
C ILE A 106 -16.07 18.95 0.95
N PRO A 107 -15.44 19.44 -0.13
CA PRO A 107 -13.97 19.54 -0.16
C PRO A 107 -13.46 20.35 1.03
N LYS A 108 -12.45 19.84 1.71
CA LYS A 108 -11.76 20.49 2.80
C LYS A 108 -10.66 21.39 2.26
N ASP A 109 -10.42 22.52 2.92
CA ASP A 109 -9.26 23.35 2.60
C ASP A 109 -7.96 22.63 2.93
N GLY A 110 -6.97 22.77 2.04
CA GLY A 110 -5.65 22.16 2.18
C GLY A 110 -5.49 20.85 1.43
N VAL A 111 -4.31 20.28 1.55
CA VAL A 111 -3.93 19.04 0.88
C VAL A 111 -4.12 17.87 1.84
N THR A 112 -4.78 16.81 1.37
CA THR A 112 -4.90 15.55 2.10
C THR A 112 -3.84 14.58 1.59
N GLU A 113 -2.85 14.33 2.42
CA GLU A 113 -1.77 13.39 2.10
C GLU A 113 -2.21 11.96 2.34
N SER A 114 -1.76 11.07 1.49
CA SER A 114 -2.03 9.64 1.58
C SER A 114 -0.80 8.82 1.23
N ALA A 115 -0.81 7.55 1.60
CA ALA A 115 0.18 6.57 1.20
C ALA A 115 -0.51 5.37 0.56
N LEU A 116 0.20 4.67 -0.31
CA LEU A 116 -0.33 3.61 -1.15
C LEU A 116 0.63 2.43 -1.22
N ILE A 117 0.11 1.21 -1.08
CA ILE A 117 0.81 -0.02 -1.45
C ILE A 117 -0.07 -0.78 -2.45
N ILE A 118 0.53 -1.25 -3.53
CA ILE A 118 -0.09 -2.14 -4.51
C ILE A 118 0.57 -3.50 -4.38
N GLU A 119 -0.22 -4.52 -4.02
CA GLU A 119 0.24 -5.90 -3.95
C GLU A 119 -0.07 -6.65 -5.23
N THR A 120 0.94 -7.30 -5.77
CA THR A 120 0.87 -8.17 -6.94
C THR A 120 1.75 -9.40 -6.73
N GLN A 121 1.89 -10.24 -7.72
CA GLN A 121 2.76 -11.42 -7.69
C GLN A 121 3.75 -11.41 -8.85
N GLU A 122 4.96 -11.89 -8.61
CA GLU A 122 5.89 -12.21 -9.67
C GLU A 122 5.38 -13.39 -10.51
N ARG A 123 5.52 -13.27 -11.83
CA ARG A 123 4.92 -14.24 -12.76
C ARG A 123 5.53 -15.64 -12.68
N VAL A 124 6.84 -15.74 -12.40
CA VAL A 124 7.60 -17.00 -12.44
C VAL A 124 7.50 -17.76 -11.13
N THR A 125 7.81 -17.09 -10.01
CA THR A 125 7.85 -17.70 -8.67
C THR A 125 6.52 -17.67 -7.94
N GLY A 126 5.61 -16.76 -8.31
CA GLY A 126 4.37 -16.51 -7.60
C GLY A 126 4.54 -15.77 -6.28
N GLN A 127 5.75 -15.34 -5.94
CA GLN A 127 6.03 -14.56 -4.73
C GLN A 127 5.41 -13.18 -4.81
N ARG A 128 5.04 -12.63 -3.65
CA ARG A 128 4.44 -11.30 -3.56
C ARG A 128 5.45 -10.22 -3.89
N VAL A 129 4.93 -9.19 -4.53
CA VAL A 129 5.66 -7.97 -4.87
C VAL A 129 4.80 -6.78 -4.44
N TRP A 130 5.40 -5.83 -3.74
CA TRP A 130 4.74 -4.61 -3.31
C TRP A 130 5.38 -3.41 -3.99
N PHE A 131 4.56 -2.64 -4.71
CA PHE A 131 4.91 -1.29 -5.13
C PHE A 131 4.40 -0.33 -4.08
N ALA A 132 5.30 0.38 -3.44
CA ALA A 132 5.03 1.21 -2.28
C ALA A 132 5.30 2.68 -2.55
N PHE A 133 4.38 3.53 -2.13
CA PHE A 133 4.43 4.98 -2.25
C PHE A 133 4.16 5.56 -0.87
N GLY A 134 5.21 6.10 -0.23
CA GLY A 134 5.14 6.51 1.17
C GLY A 134 4.41 7.83 1.39
N ARG A 135 4.25 8.65 0.34
CA ARG A 135 3.56 9.94 0.37
C ARG A 135 3.02 10.30 -1.01
N GLY A 136 1.88 10.93 -1.06
CA GLY A 136 1.28 11.45 -2.29
C GLY A 136 -0.15 11.93 -2.06
N ILE A 137 -0.80 12.32 -3.14
CA ILE A 137 -2.14 12.89 -3.13
C ILE A 137 -3.05 12.06 -4.02
N MET A 138 -4.24 11.72 -3.50
CA MET A 138 -5.28 11.05 -4.26
C MET A 138 -6.24 12.08 -4.85
N THR A 139 -6.54 11.94 -6.14
CA THR A 139 -7.48 12.80 -6.87
C THR A 139 -8.45 11.98 -7.69
N GLN A 140 -9.59 12.57 -8.00
CA GLN A 140 -10.58 12.04 -8.92
C GLN A 140 -10.90 13.15 -9.94
N SER A 141 -10.57 12.92 -11.20
CA SER A 141 -10.75 13.92 -12.26
C SER A 141 -12.16 13.94 -12.85
N SER A 142 -12.86 12.81 -12.81
CA SER A 142 -14.19 12.67 -13.40
C SER A 142 -14.97 11.57 -12.70
N GLN A 143 -16.31 11.71 -12.73
CA GLN A 143 -17.26 10.67 -12.38
C GLN A 143 -18.24 10.56 -13.53
N ASN A 144 -18.38 9.37 -14.11
CA ASN A 144 -19.38 9.13 -15.12
C ASN A 144 -20.68 8.66 -14.47
N VAL A 145 -21.82 9.10 -14.99
CA VAL A 145 -23.15 8.66 -14.56
C VAL A 145 -23.97 8.46 -15.82
N GLN A 146 -24.42 7.23 -16.05
CA GLN A 146 -25.18 6.86 -17.25
C GLN A 146 -26.55 6.31 -16.88
N THR A 147 -27.49 6.42 -17.83
CA THR A 147 -28.80 5.82 -17.71
C THR A 147 -28.73 4.33 -18.07
N ASP A 148 -29.36 3.50 -17.23
CA ASP A 148 -29.56 2.08 -17.55
C ASP A 148 -30.38 1.90 -18.81
N THR A 149 -30.07 0.89 -19.61
CA THR A 149 -30.88 0.48 -20.75
C THR A 149 -31.83 -0.66 -20.36
N ASP A 150 -32.87 -0.87 -21.14
CA ASP A 150 -33.88 -1.94 -20.90
C ASP A 150 -33.26 -3.35 -20.91
N THR A 151 -32.10 -3.51 -21.54
CA THR A 151 -31.45 -4.81 -21.75
C THR A 151 -30.24 -5.05 -20.85
N ALA A 152 -29.61 -4.00 -20.31
CA ALA A 152 -28.44 -4.14 -19.46
C ALA A 152 -28.29 -2.97 -18.48
N LYS A 153 -27.88 -3.28 -17.25
CA LYS A 153 -27.33 -2.30 -16.32
C LYS A 153 -25.86 -2.13 -16.61
N THR A 154 -25.42 -0.88 -16.79
CA THR A 154 -24.01 -0.56 -17.01
C THR A 154 -23.46 0.05 -15.73
N PRO A 155 -22.77 -0.75 -14.89
CA PRO A 155 -22.11 -0.21 -13.70
C PRO A 155 -20.98 0.71 -14.12
N GLU A 156 -20.87 1.84 -13.44
CA GLU A 156 -19.75 2.77 -13.58
C GLU A 156 -18.68 2.42 -12.55
N ASP A 157 -17.42 2.59 -12.92
CA ASP A 157 -16.27 2.27 -12.11
C ASP A 157 -15.75 3.52 -11.36
N ASP A 158 -15.15 3.30 -10.19
CA ASP A 158 -14.46 4.35 -9.44
C ASP A 158 -13.03 4.52 -9.95
N ASN A 159 -12.76 5.68 -10.55
CA ASN A 159 -11.45 6.02 -11.09
C ASN A 159 -10.73 7.03 -10.19
N LEU A 160 -9.57 6.63 -9.68
CA LEU A 160 -8.72 7.45 -8.82
C LEU A 160 -7.33 7.60 -9.44
N THR A 161 -6.72 8.74 -9.21
CA THR A 161 -5.32 8.99 -9.59
C THR A 161 -4.53 9.38 -8.35
N PHE A 162 -3.51 8.60 -8.03
CA PHE A 162 -2.55 8.90 -6.99
C PHE A 162 -1.29 9.48 -7.63
N THR A 163 -0.88 10.66 -7.17
CA THR A 163 0.38 11.31 -7.57
C THR A 163 1.36 11.18 -6.42
N ALA A 164 2.46 10.47 -6.66
CA ALA A 164 3.48 10.24 -5.65
C ALA A 164 4.34 11.49 -5.43
N GLU A 165 4.69 11.73 -4.17
CA GLU A 165 5.59 12.79 -3.73
C GLU A 165 6.82 12.20 -3.05
N GLY A 166 7.86 13.04 -2.88
CA GLY A 166 9.07 12.66 -2.17
C GLY A 166 8.78 12.25 -0.72
N TYR A 167 9.24 11.07 -0.32
CA TYR A 167 9.08 10.53 1.02
C TYR A 167 10.40 10.63 1.79
N GLN A 168 10.42 11.43 2.85
CA GLN A 168 11.63 11.77 3.60
C GLN A 168 12.38 10.53 4.13
N PRO A 169 11.73 9.47 4.66
CA PRO A 169 12.43 8.27 5.09
C PRO A 169 13.17 7.53 3.96
N TRP A 170 12.81 7.75 2.71
CA TRP A 170 13.50 7.22 1.54
C TRP A 170 14.41 8.25 0.85
N ASN A 171 14.98 9.20 1.60
CA ASN A 171 15.80 10.30 1.05
C ASN A 171 15.06 11.08 -0.04
N ASN A 172 13.79 11.38 0.19
CA ASN A 172 12.87 12.06 -0.76
C ASN A 172 12.66 11.32 -2.09
N LYS A 173 12.92 10.02 -2.16
CA LYS A 173 12.50 9.21 -3.31
C LYS A 173 11.00 8.94 -3.25
N THR A 174 10.38 8.78 -4.41
CA THR A 174 8.92 8.78 -4.57
C THR A 174 8.28 7.40 -4.46
N PHE A 175 9.07 6.32 -4.64
CA PHE A 175 8.57 4.95 -4.55
C PHE A 175 9.64 3.97 -4.11
N ALA A 176 9.20 2.83 -3.60
CA ALA A 176 10.02 1.66 -3.33
C ALA A 176 9.33 0.39 -3.84
N THR A 177 10.12 -0.63 -4.16
CA THR A 177 9.61 -1.94 -4.54
C THR A 177 10.17 -2.99 -3.59
N TYR A 178 9.30 -3.84 -3.05
CA TYR A 178 9.69 -4.92 -2.14
C TYR A 178 9.32 -6.27 -2.73
N TYR A 179 10.17 -7.27 -2.52
CA TYR A 179 10.01 -8.63 -3.02
C TYR A 179 9.97 -9.61 -1.84
N GLU A 180 8.97 -10.46 -1.78
CA GLU A 180 8.84 -11.48 -0.71
C GLU A 180 10.04 -12.45 -0.69
N GLY A 181 10.61 -12.74 -1.86
CA GLY A 181 11.77 -13.62 -1.99
C GLY A 181 13.11 -13.03 -1.56
N ASP A 182 13.17 -11.73 -1.29
CA ASP A 182 14.39 -11.11 -0.77
C ASP A 182 14.51 -11.38 0.73
N ALA A 183 15.64 -11.96 1.16
CA ALA A 183 15.91 -12.29 2.57
C ALA A 183 15.87 -11.06 3.51
N LYS A 184 16.00 -9.84 2.97
CA LYS A 184 15.90 -8.58 3.71
C LYS A 184 14.46 -8.08 3.86
N THR A 185 13.53 -8.59 3.06
CA THR A 185 12.14 -8.16 3.06
C THR A 185 11.36 -8.88 4.14
N ASN A 186 10.82 -8.10 5.08
CA ASN A 186 9.85 -8.55 6.07
C ASN A 186 8.53 -7.80 5.83
N ILE A 187 7.45 -8.53 5.65
CA ILE A 187 6.13 -7.96 5.32
C ILE A 187 5.70 -6.92 6.37
N ALA A 188 5.85 -7.22 7.66
CA ALA A 188 5.49 -6.29 8.72
C ALA A 188 6.30 -4.98 8.63
N ASN A 189 7.59 -5.07 8.25
CA ASN A 189 8.44 -3.90 8.09
C ASN A 189 8.05 -3.08 6.85
N VAL A 190 7.68 -3.72 5.73
CA VAL A 190 7.17 -3.02 4.53
C VAL A 190 5.98 -2.14 4.90
N PHE A 191 5.01 -2.67 5.64
CA PHE A 191 3.84 -1.92 6.05
C PHE A 191 4.14 -0.82 7.08
N LYS A 192 5.06 -1.07 8.03
CA LYS A 192 5.51 -0.05 8.98
C LYS A 192 6.29 1.08 8.31
N ASP A 193 7.05 0.77 7.29
CA ASP A 193 7.82 1.74 6.52
C ASP A 193 6.91 2.71 5.76
N VAL A 194 5.86 2.18 5.12
CA VAL A 194 4.91 2.97 4.33
C VAL A 194 3.82 3.61 5.20
N PHE A 195 3.35 2.90 6.22
CA PHE A 195 2.26 3.32 7.12
C PHE A 195 2.73 3.44 8.58
N PRO A 196 3.69 4.32 8.89
CA PRO A 196 4.18 4.48 10.24
C PRO A 196 3.05 4.87 11.20
N GLY A 197 3.08 4.33 12.41
CA GLY A 197 2.07 4.56 13.43
C GLY A 197 0.79 3.73 13.29
N SER A 198 0.56 3.03 12.16
CA SER A 198 -0.60 2.16 12.00
C SER A 198 -0.51 0.91 12.90
N SER A 199 -1.67 0.41 13.31
CA SER A 199 -1.79 -0.89 13.99
C SER A 199 -2.18 -2.04 13.05
N PHE A 200 -2.14 -1.79 11.74
CA PHE A 200 -2.50 -2.77 10.72
C PHE A 200 -1.48 -3.90 10.65
N THR A 201 -1.98 -5.13 10.61
CA THR A 201 -1.16 -6.33 10.41
C THR A 201 -1.56 -7.00 9.10
N PRO A 202 -0.70 -6.96 8.07
CA PRO A 202 -1.01 -7.58 6.79
C PRO A 202 -1.10 -9.11 6.90
N ALA A 203 -1.93 -9.72 6.06
CA ALA A 203 -2.05 -11.17 5.99
C ALA A 203 -0.70 -11.82 5.66
N GLY A 204 -0.31 -12.84 6.44
CA GLY A 204 0.98 -13.54 6.30
C GLY A 204 2.17 -12.85 6.96
N ALA A 205 1.98 -11.77 7.69
CA ALA A 205 3.00 -11.26 8.59
C ALA A 205 3.13 -12.22 9.78
N THR A 206 4.16 -13.06 9.77
CA THR A 206 4.56 -13.77 10.99
C THR A 206 5.22 -12.75 11.91
N THR A 207 4.63 -12.54 13.09
CA THR A 207 5.37 -11.93 14.20
C THR A 207 6.55 -12.86 14.50
N GLN A 208 7.76 -12.48 14.12
CA GLN A 208 8.94 -13.10 14.67
C GLN A 208 8.93 -12.79 16.17
N GLY A 209 8.35 -13.73 16.94
CA GLY A 209 8.53 -13.79 18.37
C GLY A 209 10.01 -13.86 18.63
N GLY A 210 10.51 -13.00 19.53
CA GLY A 210 11.90 -12.95 19.92
C GLY A 210 12.41 -14.37 20.20
N ALA A 211 13.59 -14.67 19.67
CA ALA A 211 14.29 -15.90 19.94
C ALA A 211 14.33 -16.11 21.46
N GLY A 212 13.55 -17.06 21.94
CA GLY A 212 13.61 -17.51 23.33
C GLY A 212 15.01 -18.01 23.61
N ALA A 213 15.65 -17.41 24.60
CA ALA A 213 16.94 -17.85 25.11
C ALA A 213 16.91 -19.37 25.37
N PRO A 214 17.97 -20.11 25.03
CA PRO A 214 18.01 -21.54 25.29
C PRO A 214 17.95 -21.77 26.80
N LYS A 215 16.96 -22.54 27.24
CA LYS A 215 16.78 -22.97 28.61
C LYS A 215 18.01 -23.81 29.03
N PRO A 216 18.70 -23.51 30.15
CA PRO A 216 19.81 -24.33 30.59
C PRO A 216 19.32 -25.75 30.94
N GLY A 217 19.99 -26.74 30.40
CA GLY A 217 19.69 -28.13 30.61
C GLY A 217 19.84 -28.51 32.10
N GLY A 218 18.75 -28.98 32.69
CA GLY A 218 18.76 -29.63 33.99
C GLY A 218 19.37 -31.02 33.85
N SER A 219 20.50 -31.21 34.48
CA SER A 219 21.13 -32.49 34.73
C SER A 219 20.23 -33.37 35.63
N ALA A 220 19.72 -34.46 35.12
CA ALA A 220 19.11 -35.49 35.95
C ALA A 220 20.13 -36.59 36.23
N GLY A 221 20.60 -36.60 37.45
CA GLY A 221 21.40 -37.67 38.01
C GLY A 221 20.60 -38.96 38.05
N GLY A 222 21.27 -40.04 37.66
CA GLY A 222 20.78 -41.38 37.78
C GLY A 222 20.78 -41.87 39.21
N SER A 223 19.92 -42.79 39.51
CA SER A 223 20.13 -43.81 40.55
C SER A 223 19.47 -45.11 40.14
N ALA A 224 20.31 -46.08 39.98
CA ALA A 224 19.95 -47.48 39.86
C ALA A 224 19.57 -48.06 41.22
N SER A 225 18.57 -48.94 41.23
CA SER A 225 18.51 -50.04 42.18
C SER A 225 17.58 -51.14 41.68
N GLN A 226 18.20 -52.30 41.42
CA GLN A 226 17.51 -53.57 41.42
C GLN A 226 17.42 -54.06 42.90
N PRO A 227 16.45 -54.90 43.25
CA PRO A 227 16.63 -56.29 43.55
C PRO A 227 15.51 -57.15 42.98
N GLY A 228 15.67 -58.39 42.55
CA GLY A 228 16.18 -59.60 43.07
C GLY A 228 15.12 -60.41 43.81
N GLY A 229 14.75 -61.58 43.26
CA GLY A 229 14.35 -62.76 44.03
C GLY A 229 12.85 -63.14 44.07
N HIS A 230 12.59 -64.20 43.52
CA HIS A 230 11.88 -65.47 43.68
C HIS A 230 10.86 -65.75 42.57
#